data_c0f450fcd9de8aa730e3c33020868b10
#
_entry.id   c0f450fcd9de8aa730e3c33020868b10
#
_cell.length_a   1.000
_cell.length_b   1.000
_cell.length_c   1.000
_cell.angle_alpha   90.00
_cell.angle_beta   90.00
_cell.angle_gamma   90.00
#
_symmetry.space_group_name_H-M   'P 1'
#
loop_
_entity.id
_entity.type
_entity.pdbx_description
1 polymer ?
#
loop_
_entity_poly.entity_id
_entity_poly.type
_entity_poly.pdbx_seq_one_letter_code
_entity_poly.pdbx_strand_id
1 'polypeptide(L)'
;MASQPLVQTGAPPGPLLLPEAGPTALSATPVLTAAGQEALATAEEFARRAAAPATIRAYKADWTHYANWCADKGFVAVPAAPKTVGAYLASLATTHAPTTIRRRLAAIGKMHRFNDLPWNAAHRDIQEPLGGVLRDHGRPVEKAAALSLAMLRALVATCGPTARGRRDRALLLIGFAGALRRSELVALQAQDVTVTAGGLRLSIRRGKTDQAGQGAEIGLPRGRHPETCPVRAFEDWQAVARRRAGPLFRRISTKDNIGAEALHPDAVRRILAYRVRLAGLPAEGLDRLSAHALRVGFITEAYNQGVRDEDIMRHTRHRDLRTMRGYVQRAGLVSESPAGMIDL
;
A
#
# COMPACT_ATOMS: atom_id res chain seq x y z
N MET A 1 21.95 -36.98 68.74
CA MET A 1 20.65 -36.66 69.34
C MET A 1 20.51 -35.15 69.27
N ALA A 2 19.77 -34.61 68.32
CA ALA A 2 19.30 -33.22 68.28
C ALA A 2 18.05 -33.16 67.38
N SER A 3 16.94 -32.91 68.05
CA SER A 3 15.59 -32.87 67.46
C SER A 3 15.43 -31.63 66.63
N GLN A 4 14.92 -31.78 65.42
CA GLN A 4 14.45 -30.63 64.56
C GLN A 4 13.00 -30.28 64.94
N PRO A 5 12.66 -28.98 64.95
CA PRO A 5 11.29 -28.55 65.17
C PRO A 5 10.45 -28.63 63.88
N LEU A 6 9.19 -29.04 64.05
CA LEU A 6 8.12 -29.10 63.03
C LEU A 6 7.81 -27.74 62.45
N VAL A 7 7.81 -27.64 61.12
CA VAL A 7 7.32 -26.50 60.36
C VAL A 7 5.79 -26.53 60.36
N GLN A 8 5.16 -25.50 60.89
CA GLN A 8 3.71 -25.30 60.83
C GLN A 8 3.34 -24.91 59.40
N THR A 9 2.52 -25.71 58.75
CA THR A 9 1.89 -25.40 57.47
C THR A 9 0.79 -24.37 57.68
N GLY A 10 1.00 -23.16 57.21
CA GLY A 10 -0.04 -22.12 57.16
C GLY A 10 -1.17 -22.50 56.22
N ALA A 11 -2.42 -22.29 56.67
CA ALA A 11 -3.62 -22.49 55.88
C ALA A 11 -3.61 -21.60 54.63
N PRO A 12 -4.21 -22.03 53.51
CA PRO A 12 -4.31 -21.19 52.30
C PRO A 12 -5.18 -19.96 52.55
N PRO A 13 -4.88 -18.79 51.94
CA PRO A 13 -5.71 -17.61 52.06
C PRO A 13 -7.09 -17.88 51.49
N GLY A 14 -8.13 -17.55 52.24
CA GLY A 14 -9.52 -17.65 51.81
C GLY A 14 -9.81 -16.78 50.57
N PRO A 15 -10.91 -17.07 49.83
CA PRO A 15 -11.24 -16.36 48.63
C PRO A 15 -11.45 -14.86 48.92
N LEU A 16 -10.82 -14.01 48.10
CA LEU A 16 -11.04 -12.57 48.08
C LEU A 16 -12.53 -12.33 47.75
N LEU A 17 -13.32 -12.02 48.76
CA LEU A 17 -14.67 -11.52 48.57
C LEU A 17 -14.60 -10.14 47.94
N LEU A 18 -14.96 -10.06 46.65
CA LEU A 18 -15.25 -8.76 46.02
C LEU A 18 -16.45 -8.13 46.76
N PRO A 19 -16.45 -6.84 47.04
CA PRO A 19 -17.60 -6.18 47.66
C PRO A 19 -18.81 -6.37 46.75
N GLU A 20 -19.92 -6.89 47.33
CA GLU A 20 -21.18 -6.98 46.65
C GLU A 20 -21.59 -5.56 46.19
N ALA A 21 -21.71 -5.38 44.87
CA ALA A 21 -22.26 -4.18 44.30
C ALA A 21 -23.74 -4.12 44.72
N GLY A 22 -24.05 -3.26 45.66
CA GLY A 22 -25.44 -2.96 46.01
C GLY A 22 -26.23 -2.57 44.75
N PRO A 23 -27.58 -2.63 44.76
CA PRO A 23 -28.40 -2.33 43.59
C PRO A 23 -28.09 -0.92 43.12
N THR A 24 -27.30 -0.81 42.05
CA THR A 24 -27.03 0.44 41.38
C THR A 24 -28.36 0.89 40.76
N ALA A 25 -28.97 1.89 41.37
CA ALA A 25 -30.08 2.60 40.77
C ALA A 25 -29.75 2.90 39.32
N LEU A 26 -30.64 2.56 38.39
CA LEU A 26 -30.55 2.94 36.98
C LEU A 26 -30.46 4.47 36.93
N SER A 27 -29.24 4.95 36.96
CA SER A 27 -28.89 6.36 36.98
C SER A 27 -29.26 6.98 35.65
N ALA A 28 -29.91 8.14 35.70
CA ALA A 28 -30.13 9.02 34.58
C ALA A 28 -28.84 9.09 33.70
N THR A 29 -29.02 9.03 32.41
CA THR A 29 -27.94 9.15 31.43
C THR A 29 -27.03 10.33 31.84
N PRO A 30 -25.75 10.14 32.15
CA PRO A 30 -24.91 11.20 32.64
C PRO A 30 -24.87 12.33 31.61
N VAL A 31 -25.18 13.54 32.02
CA VAL A 31 -25.03 14.73 31.19
C VAL A 31 -23.54 14.94 30.98
N LEU A 32 -23.09 14.85 29.72
CA LEU A 32 -21.70 15.04 29.38
C LEU A 32 -21.22 16.45 29.78
N THR A 33 -20.12 16.50 30.50
CA THR A 33 -19.43 17.75 30.78
C THR A 33 -18.79 18.31 29.50
N ALA A 34 -18.43 19.60 29.48
CA ALA A 34 -17.73 20.20 28.34
C ALA A 34 -16.45 19.42 28.00
N ALA A 35 -15.67 18.98 28.99
CA ALA A 35 -14.49 18.13 28.78
C ALA A 35 -14.84 16.76 28.18
N GLY A 36 -15.98 16.18 28.56
CA GLY A 36 -16.48 14.94 27.98
C GLY A 36 -16.88 15.11 26.51
N GLN A 37 -17.51 16.22 26.17
CA GLN A 37 -17.84 16.57 24.78
C GLN A 37 -16.57 16.78 23.92
N GLU A 38 -15.58 17.48 24.44
CA GLU A 38 -14.29 17.68 23.78
C GLU A 38 -13.54 16.36 23.56
N ALA A 39 -13.54 15.46 24.55
CA ALA A 39 -12.95 14.13 24.43
C ALA A 39 -13.64 13.30 23.33
N LEU A 40 -14.97 13.33 23.25
CA LEU A 40 -15.72 12.65 22.18
C LEU A 40 -15.42 13.26 20.80
N ALA A 41 -15.40 14.59 20.68
CA ALA A 41 -15.07 15.26 19.43
C ALA A 41 -13.66 14.89 18.96
N THR A 42 -12.70 14.82 19.90
CA THR A 42 -11.32 14.38 19.64
C THR A 42 -11.30 12.92 19.17
N ALA A 43 -12.02 12.02 19.83
CA ALA A 43 -12.12 10.62 19.43
C ALA A 43 -12.72 10.47 18.03
N GLU A 44 -13.77 11.21 17.70
CA GLU A 44 -14.35 11.24 16.35
C GLU A 44 -13.40 11.75 15.30
N GLU A 45 -12.59 12.77 15.61
CA GLU A 45 -11.57 13.28 14.70
C GLU A 45 -10.51 12.22 14.39
N PHE A 46 -10.02 11.49 15.40
CA PHE A 46 -9.11 10.37 15.20
C PHE A 46 -9.78 9.22 14.44
N ALA A 47 -11.04 8.89 14.73
CA ALA A 47 -11.80 7.87 14.00
C ALA A 47 -11.95 8.22 12.51
N ARG A 48 -12.20 9.49 12.18
CA ARG A 48 -12.25 9.96 10.78
C ARG A 48 -10.88 9.81 10.08
N ARG A 49 -9.78 9.94 10.82
CA ARG A 49 -8.40 9.79 10.29
C ARG A 49 -7.89 8.35 10.29
N ALA A 50 -8.62 7.40 10.91
CA ALA A 50 -8.20 5.99 11.04
C ALA A 50 -8.05 5.27 9.71
N ALA A 51 -8.72 5.72 8.64
CA ALA A 51 -8.60 5.16 7.31
C ALA A 51 -7.96 6.13 6.31
N ALA A 52 -7.09 5.60 5.45
CA ALA A 52 -6.47 6.41 4.40
C ALA A 52 -7.55 7.01 3.47
N PRO A 53 -7.41 8.28 3.03
CA PRO A 53 -8.40 8.94 2.15
C PRO A 53 -8.72 8.15 0.88
N ALA A 54 -7.74 7.44 0.31
CA ALA A 54 -7.97 6.57 -0.84
C ALA A 54 -8.86 5.37 -0.53
N THR A 55 -8.75 4.80 0.68
CA THR A 55 -9.60 3.70 1.16
C THR A 55 -11.03 4.18 1.37
N ILE A 56 -11.20 5.36 1.96
CA ILE A 56 -12.52 5.97 2.15
C ILE A 56 -13.20 6.22 0.80
N ARG A 57 -12.49 6.81 -0.17
CA ARG A 57 -13.02 7.02 -1.53
C ARG A 57 -13.42 5.71 -2.21
N ALA A 58 -12.59 4.66 -2.07
CA ALA A 58 -12.89 3.37 -2.65
C ALA A 58 -14.14 2.74 -2.01
N TYR A 59 -14.26 2.77 -0.68
CA TYR A 59 -15.44 2.24 0.02
C TYR A 59 -16.70 3.05 -0.30
N LYS A 60 -16.59 4.37 -0.42
CA LYS A 60 -17.73 5.21 -0.83
C LYS A 60 -18.22 4.83 -2.23
N ALA A 61 -17.33 4.68 -3.20
CA ALA A 61 -17.67 4.26 -4.56
C ALA A 61 -18.28 2.84 -4.59
N ASP A 62 -17.69 1.89 -3.83
CA ASP A 62 -18.17 0.52 -3.73
C ASP A 62 -19.56 0.47 -3.08
N TRP A 63 -19.80 1.26 -2.04
CA TRP A 63 -21.10 1.38 -1.41
C TRP A 63 -22.14 1.97 -2.35
N THR A 64 -21.83 3.08 -3.01
CA THR A 64 -22.75 3.72 -3.98
C THR A 64 -23.17 2.73 -5.06
N HIS A 65 -22.20 1.94 -5.58
CA HIS A 65 -22.52 0.91 -6.59
C HIS A 65 -23.47 -0.16 -6.05
N TYR A 66 -23.25 -0.62 -4.81
CA TYR A 66 -24.14 -1.60 -4.16
C TYR A 66 -25.54 -1.03 -3.91
N ALA A 67 -25.63 0.19 -3.36
CA ALA A 67 -26.89 0.85 -3.07
C ALA A 67 -27.74 1.08 -4.34
N ASN A 68 -27.10 1.53 -5.42
CA ASN A 68 -27.77 1.69 -6.71
C ASN A 68 -28.25 0.34 -7.27
N TRP A 69 -27.42 -0.72 -7.19
CA TRP A 69 -27.84 -2.05 -7.60
C TRP A 69 -29.03 -2.57 -6.80
N CYS A 70 -29.07 -2.33 -5.50
CA CYS A 70 -30.21 -2.67 -4.65
C CYS A 70 -31.47 -1.92 -5.07
N ALA A 71 -31.36 -0.61 -5.30
CA ALA A 71 -32.48 0.21 -5.74
C ALA A 71 -33.05 -0.27 -7.09
N ASP A 72 -32.16 -0.55 -8.06
CA ASP A 72 -32.55 -1.05 -9.39
C ASP A 72 -33.24 -2.44 -9.34
N LYS A 73 -32.95 -3.24 -8.32
CA LYS A 73 -33.48 -4.60 -8.16
C LYS A 73 -34.57 -4.72 -7.08
N GLY A 74 -34.96 -3.62 -6.43
CA GLY A 74 -35.97 -3.61 -5.39
C GLY A 74 -35.53 -4.23 -4.06
N PHE A 75 -34.19 -4.27 -3.79
CA PHE A 75 -33.65 -4.75 -2.53
C PHE A 75 -33.38 -3.62 -1.53
N VAL A 76 -33.45 -3.95 -0.24
CA VAL A 76 -33.02 -3.05 0.84
C VAL A 76 -31.47 -3.11 0.93
N ALA A 77 -30.81 -1.95 0.79
CA ALA A 77 -29.35 -1.87 0.84
C ALA A 77 -28.81 -1.93 2.28
N VAL A 78 -29.53 -1.35 3.25
CA VAL A 78 -29.14 -1.35 4.67
C VAL A 78 -30.40 -1.30 5.58
N PRO A 79 -30.55 -2.22 6.56
CA PRO A 79 -29.70 -3.40 6.77
C PRO A 79 -29.78 -4.39 5.59
N ALA A 80 -28.62 -4.90 5.15
CA ALA A 80 -28.57 -5.84 4.03
C ALA A 80 -28.85 -7.26 4.47
N ALA A 81 -29.82 -7.93 3.84
CA ALA A 81 -30.01 -9.36 4.03
C ALA A 81 -28.84 -10.14 3.40
N PRO A 82 -28.34 -11.22 4.06
CA PRO A 82 -27.23 -12.01 3.53
C PRO A 82 -27.45 -12.52 2.09
N LYS A 83 -28.67 -12.96 1.76
CA LYS A 83 -29.06 -13.39 0.39
C LYS A 83 -28.92 -12.28 -0.64
N THR A 84 -29.31 -11.05 -0.29
CA THR A 84 -29.15 -9.87 -1.16
C THR A 84 -27.67 -9.60 -1.46
N VAL A 85 -26.82 -9.70 -0.42
CA VAL A 85 -25.37 -9.52 -0.59
C VAL A 85 -24.79 -10.61 -1.48
N GLY A 86 -25.15 -11.89 -1.27
CA GLY A 86 -24.71 -13.00 -2.10
C GLY A 86 -25.12 -12.83 -3.57
N ALA A 87 -26.38 -12.45 -3.83
CA ALA A 87 -26.89 -12.16 -5.18
C ALA A 87 -26.12 -11.01 -5.85
N TYR A 88 -25.83 -9.95 -5.10
CA TYR A 88 -25.01 -8.84 -5.58
C TYR A 88 -23.60 -9.29 -5.98
N LEU A 89 -22.91 -10.04 -5.11
CA LEU A 89 -21.56 -10.54 -5.41
C LEU A 89 -21.55 -11.44 -6.64
N ALA A 90 -22.55 -12.30 -6.77
CA ALA A 90 -22.73 -13.16 -7.96
C ALA A 90 -22.94 -12.34 -9.24
N SER A 91 -23.70 -11.26 -9.20
CA SER A 91 -23.94 -10.37 -10.35
C SER A 91 -22.66 -9.69 -10.88
N LEU A 92 -21.60 -9.67 -10.11
CA LEU A 92 -20.30 -9.06 -10.47
C LEU A 92 -19.32 -10.06 -11.12
N ALA A 93 -19.66 -11.35 -11.15
CA ALA A 93 -18.75 -12.43 -11.48
C ALA A 93 -18.03 -12.23 -12.82
N THR A 94 -18.76 -11.83 -13.87
CA THR A 94 -18.23 -11.68 -15.23
C THR A 94 -17.58 -10.33 -15.49
N THR A 95 -17.88 -9.31 -14.68
CA THR A 95 -17.51 -7.91 -14.94
C THR A 95 -16.38 -7.39 -14.04
N HIS A 96 -16.16 -8.04 -12.89
CA HIS A 96 -15.23 -7.54 -11.89
C HIS A 96 -14.21 -8.59 -11.43
N ALA A 97 -12.98 -8.14 -11.18
CA ALA A 97 -11.95 -9.00 -10.62
C ALA A 97 -12.29 -9.47 -9.19
N PRO A 98 -11.91 -10.70 -8.79
CA PRO A 98 -12.13 -11.26 -7.46
C PRO A 98 -11.73 -10.34 -6.30
N THR A 99 -10.62 -9.61 -6.46
CA THR A 99 -10.15 -8.63 -5.46
C THR A 99 -11.12 -7.45 -5.28
N THR A 100 -11.75 -6.99 -6.37
CA THR A 100 -12.77 -5.94 -6.34
C THR A 100 -14.04 -6.45 -5.66
N ILE A 101 -14.47 -7.67 -5.97
CA ILE A 101 -15.66 -8.29 -5.35
C ILE A 101 -15.48 -8.40 -3.83
N ARG A 102 -14.32 -8.90 -3.36
CA ARG A 102 -13.98 -8.94 -1.93
C ARG A 102 -13.95 -7.56 -1.27
N ARG A 103 -13.42 -6.54 -1.97
CA ARG A 103 -13.41 -5.18 -1.44
C ARG A 103 -14.82 -4.61 -1.30
N ARG A 104 -15.72 -4.89 -2.24
CA ARG A 104 -17.14 -4.49 -2.17
C ARG A 104 -17.85 -5.13 -0.99
N LEU A 105 -17.62 -6.42 -0.73
CA LEU A 105 -18.11 -7.08 0.48
C LEU A 105 -17.61 -6.38 1.75
N ALA A 106 -16.33 -6.02 1.79
CA ALA A 106 -15.76 -5.28 2.93
C ALA A 106 -16.39 -3.88 3.09
N ALA A 107 -16.73 -3.20 1.99
CA ALA A 107 -17.41 -1.90 2.02
C ALA A 107 -18.83 -2.01 2.60
N ILE A 108 -19.60 -3.04 2.24
CA ILE A 108 -20.92 -3.32 2.80
C ILE A 108 -20.82 -3.54 4.31
N GLY A 109 -19.87 -4.39 4.76
CA GLY A 109 -19.66 -4.62 6.19
C GLY A 109 -19.18 -3.37 6.94
N LYS A 110 -18.42 -2.48 6.30
CA LYS A 110 -18.02 -1.21 6.91
C LYS A 110 -19.22 -0.30 7.11
N MET A 111 -20.17 -0.28 6.17
CA MET A 111 -21.40 0.51 6.27
C MET A 111 -22.31 0.02 7.40
N HIS A 112 -22.45 -1.31 7.57
CA HIS A 112 -23.20 -1.87 8.69
C HIS A 112 -22.60 -1.47 10.03
N ARG A 113 -21.28 -1.63 10.20
CA ARG A 113 -20.58 -1.20 11.42
C ARG A 113 -20.70 0.30 11.69
N PHE A 114 -20.72 1.11 10.64
CA PHE A 114 -20.88 2.57 10.81
C PHE A 114 -22.27 2.96 11.29
N ASN A 115 -23.28 2.15 10.99
CA ASN A 115 -24.67 2.35 11.42
C ASN A 115 -25.05 1.46 12.62
N ASP A 116 -24.09 0.88 13.32
CA ASP A 116 -24.28 -0.03 14.47
C ASP A 116 -25.26 -1.18 14.18
N LEU A 117 -25.25 -1.67 12.94
CA LEU A 117 -26.10 -2.75 12.47
C LEU A 117 -25.36 -4.09 12.52
N PRO A 118 -26.07 -5.19 12.85
CA PRO A 118 -25.50 -6.53 12.83
C PRO A 118 -24.90 -6.88 11.46
N TRP A 119 -23.71 -7.47 11.47
CA TRP A 119 -23.02 -7.88 10.26
C TRP A 119 -22.27 -9.20 10.45
N ASN A 120 -22.56 -10.18 9.60
CA ASN A 120 -21.83 -11.43 9.53
C ASN A 120 -21.38 -11.71 8.11
N ALA A 121 -20.13 -11.33 7.79
CA ALA A 121 -19.55 -11.63 6.49
C ALA A 121 -19.35 -13.13 6.21
N ALA A 122 -19.30 -13.96 7.27
CA ALA A 122 -19.14 -15.42 7.14
C ALA A 122 -20.46 -16.16 6.93
N HIS A 123 -21.59 -15.46 6.83
CA HIS A 123 -22.89 -16.09 6.59
C HIS A 123 -22.86 -16.91 5.30
N ARG A 124 -23.43 -18.15 5.33
CA ARG A 124 -23.41 -19.07 4.20
C ARG A 124 -23.92 -18.46 2.89
N ASP A 125 -25.05 -17.70 2.97
CA ASP A 125 -25.67 -17.07 1.80
C ASP A 125 -24.79 -15.96 1.16
N ILE A 126 -23.71 -15.56 1.81
CA ILE A 126 -22.66 -14.67 1.27
C ILE A 126 -21.50 -15.50 0.76
N GLN A 127 -21.01 -16.44 1.58
CA GLN A 127 -19.76 -17.16 1.29
C GLN A 127 -19.91 -18.23 0.21
N GLU A 128 -21.07 -18.92 0.14
CA GLU A 128 -21.30 -19.92 -0.90
C GLU A 128 -21.31 -19.30 -2.33
N PRO A 129 -22.10 -18.23 -2.60
CA PRO A 129 -22.06 -17.55 -3.90
C PRO A 129 -20.67 -16.96 -4.20
N LEU A 130 -20.02 -16.33 -3.20
CA LEU A 130 -18.67 -15.79 -3.37
C LEU A 130 -17.67 -16.89 -3.71
N GLY A 131 -17.75 -18.06 -3.04
CA GLY A 131 -16.91 -19.22 -3.31
C GLY A 131 -17.10 -19.75 -4.72
N GLY A 132 -18.34 -19.84 -5.20
CA GLY A 132 -18.68 -20.21 -6.59
C GLY A 132 -18.06 -19.24 -7.59
N VAL A 133 -18.30 -17.96 -7.42
CA VAL A 133 -17.70 -16.90 -8.28
C VAL A 133 -16.18 -16.98 -8.32
N LEU A 134 -15.53 -17.19 -7.18
CA LEU A 134 -14.07 -17.27 -7.12
C LEU A 134 -13.52 -18.54 -7.78
N ARG A 135 -14.27 -19.64 -7.79
CA ARG A 135 -13.89 -20.88 -8.45
C ARG A 135 -14.03 -20.76 -9.96
N ASP A 136 -15.16 -20.24 -10.43
CA ASP A 136 -15.50 -20.24 -11.86
C ASP A 136 -14.85 -19.07 -12.61
N HIS A 137 -14.68 -17.93 -11.93
CA HIS A 137 -14.13 -16.69 -12.53
C HIS A 137 -12.79 -16.27 -11.89
N GLY A 138 -12.22 -17.10 -11.01
CA GLY A 138 -10.89 -16.89 -10.47
C GLY A 138 -9.86 -16.95 -11.57
N ARG A 139 -9.25 -15.80 -11.88
CA ARG A 139 -8.11 -15.73 -12.82
C ARG A 139 -6.84 -15.46 -12.01
N PRO A 140 -5.69 -16.02 -12.42
CA PRO A 140 -4.42 -15.61 -11.85
C PRO A 140 -4.31 -14.10 -11.90
N VAL A 141 -3.88 -13.50 -10.77
CA VAL A 141 -3.66 -12.04 -10.72
C VAL A 141 -2.57 -11.72 -11.73
N GLU A 142 -2.91 -11.01 -12.78
CA GLU A 142 -1.92 -10.46 -13.69
C GLU A 142 -1.05 -9.46 -12.93
N LYS A 143 0.21 -9.84 -12.72
CA LYS A 143 1.16 -8.99 -11.99
C LYS A 143 1.58 -7.83 -12.88
N ALA A 144 1.84 -6.66 -12.25
CA ALA A 144 2.48 -5.56 -12.95
C ALA A 144 3.80 -6.04 -13.57
N ALA A 145 4.06 -5.65 -14.82
CA ALA A 145 5.32 -5.95 -15.48
C ALA A 145 6.47 -5.36 -14.65
N ALA A 146 7.54 -6.14 -14.44
CA ALA A 146 8.76 -5.65 -13.85
C ALA A 146 9.49 -4.76 -14.85
N LEU A 147 9.91 -3.58 -14.43
CA LEU A 147 10.77 -2.74 -15.25
C LEU A 147 12.21 -3.27 -15.10
N SER A 148 12.73 -3.95 -16.13
CA SER A 148 14.13 -4.42 -16.10
C SER A 148 15.11 -3.27 -16.08
N LEU A 149 16.36 -3.55 -15.67
CA LEU A 149 17.44 -2.54 -15.67
C LEU A 149 17.73 -2.06 -17.11
N ALA A 150 17.65 -2.94 -18.11
CA ALA A 150 17.80 -2.57 -19.52
C ALA A 150 16.71 -1.59 -19.97
N MET A 151 15.45 -1.88 -19.64
CA MET A 151 14.33 -0.96 -19.91
C MET A 151 14.51 0.37 -19.18
N LEU A 152 14.90 0.35 -17.89
CA LEU A 152 15.17 1.58 -17.14
C LEU A 152 16.22 2.45 -17.83
N ARG A 153 17.33 1.85 -18.30
CA ARG A 153 18.38 2.56 -19.05
C ARG A 153 17.82 3.19 -20.33
N ALA A 154 17.02 2.43 -21.10
CA ALA A 154 16.39 2.95 -22.31
C ALA A 154 15.44 4.14 -22.01
N LEU A 155 14.63 4.04 -20.95
CA LEU A 155 13.74 5.15 -20.55
C LEU A 155 14.54 6.40 -20.14
N VAL A 156 15.58 6.21 -19.34
CA VAL A 156 16.43 7.31 -18.85
C VAL A 156 17.18 7.98 -20.00
N ALA A 157 17.62 7.24 -21.01
CA ALA A 157 18.26 7.79 -22.21
C ALA A 157 17.34 8.75 -22.99
N THR A 158 16.02 8.59 -22.89
CA THR A 158 15.07 9.55 -23.50
C THR A 158 14.93 10.88 -22.72
N CYS A 159 15.53 10.96 -21.53
CA CYS A 159 15.39 12.14 -20.67
C CYS A 159 16.43 13.20 -21.07
N GLY A 160 16.03 14.13 -21.92
CA GLY A 160 16.88 15.26 -22.35
C GLY A 160 17.14 16.31 -21.26
N PRO A 161 17.83 17.41 -21.60
CA PRO A 161 18.30 18.43 -20.65
C PRO A 161 17.22 19.39 -20.15
N THR A 162 15.98 19.27 -20.62
CA THR A 162 14.84 20.10 -20.20
C THR A 162 14.49 19.86 -18.73
N ALA A 163 13.76 20.79 -18.09
CA ALA A 163 13.30 20.62 -16.72
C ALA A 163 12.45 19.33 -16.58
N ARG A 164 11.59 19.05 -17.57
CA ARG A 164 10.81 17.81 -17.63
C ARG A 164 11.69 16.58 -17.73
N GLY A 165 12.72 16.59 -18.58
CA GLY A 165 13.64 15.47 -18.73
C GLY A 165 14.42 15.19 -17.44
N ARG A 166 14.97 16.24 -16.82
CA ARG A 166 15.70 16.10 -15.54
C ARG A 166 14.80 15.59 -14.41
N ARG A 167 13.56 16.12 -14.32
CA ARG A 167 12.57 15.61 -13.34
C ARG A 167 12.25 14.15 -13.57
N ASP A 168 11.97 13.74 -14.81
CA ASP A 168 11.58 12.37 -15.13
C ASP A 168 12.74 11.41 -14.87
N ARG A 169 13.99 11.79 -15.23
CA ARG A 169 15.19 11.00 -14.92
C ARG A 169 15.35 10.78 -13.43
N ALA A 170 15.28 11.86 -12.63
CA ALA A 170 15.38 11.75 -11.18
C ALA A 170 14.24 10.90 -10.58
N LEU A 171 12.99 11.08 -11.05
CA LEU A 171 11.84 10.31 -10.60
C LEU A 171 12.01 8.82 -10.89
N LEU A 172 12.46 8.45 -12.09
CA LEU A 172 12.64 7.06 -12.51
C LEU A 172 13.76 6.39 -11.69
N LEU A 173 14.92 7.05 -11.56
CA LEU A 173 16.08 6.48 -10.88
C LEU A 173 15.88 6.41 -9.36
N ILE A 174 15.34 7.45 -8.73
CA ILE A 174 15.04 7.44 -7.29
C ILE A 174 13.92 6.45 -6.99
N GLY A 175 12.88 6.41 -7.82
CA GLY A 175 11.76 5.48 -7.67
C GLY A 175 12.18 4.03 -7.79
N PHE A 176 13.06 3.71 -8.73
CA PHE A 176 13.62 2.37 -8.92
C PHE A 176 14.59 2.02 -7.80
N ALA A 177 15.68 2.80 -7.63
CA ALA A 177 16.71 2.49 -6.66
C ALA A 177 16.21 2.49 -5.21
N GLY A 178 15.23 3.35 -4.86
CA GLY A 178 14.57 3.38 -3.55
C GLY A 178 13.44 2.36 -3.41
N ALA A 179 13.13 1.61 -4.46
CA ALA A 179 11.97 0.71 -4.50
C ALA A 179 10.69 1.35 -3.94
N LEU A 180 10.46 2.63 -4.27
CA LEU A 180 9.41 3.43 -3.66
C LEU A 180 8.03 3.02 -4.18
N ARG A 181 7.03 3.03 -3.27
CA ARG A 181 5.64 2.97 -3.72
C ARG A 181 5.29 4.28 -4.42
N ARG A 182 4.36 4.23 -5.39
CA ARG A 182 3.89 5.42 -6.12
C ARG A 182 3.56 6.61 -5.22
N SER A 183 2.81 6.34 -4.16
CA SER A 183 2.40 7.38 -3.21
C SER A 183 3.58 7.94 -2.41
N GLU A 184 4.55 7.12 -2.04
CA GLU A 184 5.76 7.54 -1.37
C GLU A 184 6.61 8.44 -2.28
N LEU A 185 6.81 8.02 -3.54
CA LEU A 185 7.60 8.73 -4.52
C LEU A 185 7.10 10.17 -4.77
N VAL A 186 5.78 10.34 -4.97
CA VAL A 186 5.19 11.66 -5.22
C VAL A 186 5.01 12.51 -3.97
N ALA A 187 5.00 11.86 -2.78
CA ALA A 187 4.89 12.55 -1.49
C ALA A 187 6.23 13.07 -0.97
N LEU A 188 7.37 12.64 -1.56
CA LEU A 188 8.70 13.12 -1.16
C LEU A 188 8.76 14.64 -1.22
N GLN A 189 9.26 15.22 -0.15
CA GLN A 189 9.59 16.64 -0.08
C GLN A 189 11.10 16.84 -0.33
N ALA A 190 11.50 18.00 -0.79
CA ALA A 190 12.91 18.29 -1.04
C ALA A 190 13.77 18.12 0.24
N GLN A 191 13.23 18.53 1.40
CA GLN A 191 13.88 18.37 2.70
C GLN A 191 13.92 16.93 3.23
N ASP A 192 13.23 15.98 2.60
CA ASP A 192 13.30 14.57 2.93
C ASP A 192 14.51 13.87 2.31
N VAL A 193 15.24 14.58 1.45
CA VAL A 193 16.41 14.05 0.74
C VAL A 193 17.67 14.79 1.19
N THR A 194 18.56 14.05 1.83
CA THR A 194 19.87 14.57 2.26
C THR A 194 20.96 13.97 1.40
N VAL A 195 21.79 14.83 0.80
CA VAL A 195 23.01 14.41 0.11
C VAL A 195 24.10 14.13 1.15
N THR A 196 24.71 12.96 1.09
CA THR A 196 25.82 12.55 1.94
C THR A 196 27.04 12.20 1.08
N ALA A 197 28.21 12.02 1.69
CA ALA A 197 29.40 11.58 0.97
C ALA A 197 29.18 10.25 0.22
N GLY A 198 28.41 9.31 0.81
CA GLY A 198 28.13 7.99 0.22
C GLY A 198 26.97 7.97 -0.78
N GLY A 199 26.10 9.00 -0.81
CA GLY A 199 24.90 8.96 -1.65
C GLY A 199 23.77 9.84 -1.17
N LEU A 200 22.52 9.41 -1.38
CA LEU A 200 21.31 10.06 -0.85
C LEU A 200 20.76 9.28 0.34
N ARG A 201 20.31 9.99 1.36
CA ARG A 201 19.45 9.49 2.42
C ARG A 201 18.06 10.05 2.20
N LEU A 202 17.07 9.16 2.07
CA LEU A 202 15.66 9.48 1.88
C LEU A 202 14.90 9.19 3.16
N SER A 203 14.20 10.18 3.70
CA SER A 203 13.27 10.01 4.83
C SER A 203 11.85 9.82 4.30
N ILE A 204 11.29 8.63 4.49
CA ILE A 204 9.92 8.31 4.10
C ILE A 204 9.00 8.52 5.29
N ARG A 205 8.31 9.66 5.34
CA ARG A 205 7.51 10.09 6.50
C ARG A 205 6.32 9.17 6.80
N ARG A 206 5.64 8.63 5.78
CA ARG A 206 4.49 7.72 5.91
C ARG A 206 4.45 6.73 4.76
N GLY A 207 4.41 5.45 5.09
CA GLY A 207 4.19 4.37 4.12
C GLY A 207 2.80 3.74 4.29
N LYS A 208 2.30 3.05 3.26
CA LYS A 208 1.01 2.31 3.31
C LYS A 208 0.93 1.33 4.49
N THR A 209 2.06 0.78 4.92
CA THR A 209 2.18 -0.21 6.01
C THR A 209 2.63 0.42 7.33
N ASP A 210 2.96 1.71 7.34
CA ASP A 210 3.37 2.47 8.52
C ASP A 210 2.18 3.28 9.04
N GLN A 211 1.26 2.59 9.71
CA GLN A 211 0.08 3.22 10.32
C GLN A 211 0.46 4.02 11.58
N ALA A 212 1.55 3.67 12.24
CA ALA A 212 2.05 4.37 13.42
C ALA A 212 2.84 5.65 13.08
N GLY A 213 3.13 5.89 11.79
CA GLY A 213 3.84 7.09 11.34
C GLY A 213 5.30 7.16 11.81
N GLN A 214 5.93 6.01 12.11
CA GLN A 214 7.33 5.95 12.56
C GLN A 214 8.32 6.38 11.48
N GLY A 215 7.86 6.38 10.20
CA GLY A 215 8.71 6.68 9.07
C GLY A 215 9.72 5.58 8.76
N ALA A 216 10.55 5.80 7.76
CA ALA A 216 11.68 4.92 7.43
C ALA A 216 12.74 5.70 6.68
N GLU A 217 13.99 5.31 6.85
CA GLU A 217 15.10 5.85 6.07
C GLU A 217 15.59 4.85 5.03
N ILE A 218 15.98 5.35 3.86
CA ILE A 218 16.56 4.56 2.78
C ILE A 218 17.82 5.25 2.28
N GLY A 219 18.91 4.48 2.17
CA GLY A 219 20.14 4.94 1.54
C GLY A 219 20.16 4.57 0.05
N LEU A 220 20.50 5.52 -0.81
CA LEU A 220 20.77 5.29 -2.23
C LEU A 220 22.25 5.63 -2.49
N PRO A 221 23.13 4.64 -2.74
CA PRO A 221 24.52 4.90 -3.01
C PRO A 221 24.69 5.62 -4.36
N ARG A 222 25.85 6.27 -4.55
CA ARG A 222 26.24 6.76 -5.87
C ARG A 222 26.37 5.58 -6.82
N GLY A 223 25.71 5.68 -7.97
CA GLY A 223 25.76 4.64 -9.01
C GLY A 223 27.13 4.63 -9.69
N ARG A 224 27.58 3.45 -10.10
CA ARG A 224 28.84 3.29 -10.88
C ARG A 224 28.76 3.96 -12.25
N HIS A 225 27.56 3.98 -12.84
CA HIS A 225 27.30 4.56 -14.17
C HIS A 225 26.64 5.94 -14.00
N PRO A 226 27.30 7.01 -14.46
CA PRO A 226 26.79 8.38 -14.31
C PRO A 226 25.37 8.59 -14.84
N GLU A 227 25.03 7.94 -15.96
CA GLU A 227 23.76 8.04 -16.66
C GLU A 227 22.60 7.43 -15.86
N THR A 228 22.86 6.42 -15.04
CA THR A 228 21.84 5.75 -14.18
C THR A 228 22.06 6.02 -12.69
N CYS A 229 22.92 6.96 -12.34
CA CYS A 229 23.16 7.32 -10.94
C CYS A 229 21.99 8.14 -10.37
N PRO A 230 21.28 7.65 -9.32
CA PRO A 230 20.18 8.38 -8.71
C PRO A 230 20.63 9.67 -8.04
N VAL A 231 21.87 9.71 -7.52
CA VAL A 231 22.44 10.89 -6.87
C VAL A 231 22.63 12.01 -7.87
N ARG A 232 23.28 11.74 -9.01
CA ARG A 232 23.48 12.74 -10.07
C ARG A 232 22.14 13.21 -10.64
N ALA A 233 21.22 12.30 -10.85
CA ALA A 233 19.89 12.67 -11.34
C ALA A 233 19.14 13.59 -10.36
N PHE A 234 19.31 13.36 -9.06
CA PHE A 234 18.76 14.24 -8.02
C PHE A 234 19.44 15.62 -8.06
N GLU A 235 20.78 15.66 -8.10
CA GLU A 235 21.58 16.88 -8.17
C GLU A 235 21.20 17.72 -9.42
N ASP A 236 21.10 17.08 -10.60
CA ASP A 236 20.69 17.69 -11.86
C ASP A 236 19.26 18.28 -11.80
N TRP A 237 18.34 17.55 -11.13
CA TRP A 237 16.99 18.03 -10.93
C TRP A 237 16.95 19.21 -9.94
N GLN A 238 17.66 19.15 -8.84
CA GLN A 238 17.72 20.22 -7.83
C GLN A 238 18.33 21.52 -8.41
N ALA A 239 19.30 21.41 -9.31
CA ALA A 239 19.91 22.55 -9.95
C ALA A 239 18.91 23.39 -10.74
N VAL A 240 17.90 22.78 -11.37
CA VAL A 240 16.84 23.49 -12.11
C VAL A 240 15.60 23.76 -11.25
N ALA A 241 15.28 22.88 -10.31
CA ALA A 241 14.13 23.04 -9.41
C ALA A 241 14.30 24.19 -8.42
N ARG A 242 15.53 24.47 -8.00
CA ARG A 242 15.97 25.57 -7.12
C ARG A 242 15.14 25.70 -5.81
N ARG A 243 14.66 24.57 -5.27
CA ARG A 243 13.91 24.58 -4.01
C ARG A 243 14.47 23.56 -3.02
N ARG A 244 14.67 24.02 -1.77
CA ARG A 244 15.11 23.16 -0.67
C ARG A 244 13.96 22.65 0.23
N ALA A 245 12.74 23.15 0.01
CA ALA A 245 11.54 22.76 0.74
C ALA A 245 10.34 22.65 -0.19
N GLY A 246 9.34 21.87 0.23
CA GLY A 246 8.14 21.58 -0.55
C GLY A 246 8.29 20.34 -1.45
N PRO A 247 7.32 20.06 -2.33
CA PRO A 247 7.29 18.84 -3.12
C PRO A 247 8.56 18.66 -3.96
N LEU A 248 9.20 17.48 -3.84
CA LEU A 248 10.38 17.15 -4.62
C LEU A 248 10.05 17.07 -6.11
N PHE A 249 9.02 16.30 -6.46
CA PHE A 249 8.58 16.16 -7.84
C PHE A 249 7.34 17.01 -8.10
N ARG A 250 7.47 17.95 -9.01
CA ARG A 250 6.43 18.96 -9.30
C ARG A 250 5.87 18.81 -10.70
N ARG A 251 4.68 19.35 -10.88
CA ARG A 251 4.07 19.49 -12.20
C ARG A 251 4.92 20.42 -13.09
N ILE A 252 5.07 20.05 -14.36
CA ILE A 252 5.76 20.86 -15.37
C ILE A 252 4.80 21.10 -16.54
N SER A 253 4.67 22.35 -16.95
CA SER A 253 3.81 22.76 -18.06
C SER A 253 4.34 22.29 -19.41
N THR A 254 3.56 22.45 -20.46
CA THR A 254 3.99 22.16 -21.85
C THR A 254 5.15 23.06 -22.29
N LYS A 255 5.26 24.26 -21.72
CA LYS A 255 6.35 25.22 -21.96
C LYS A 255 7.56 25.00 -21.06
N ASP A 256 7.69 23.82 -20.43
CA ASP A 256 8.77 23.42 -19.53
C ASP A 256 8.89 24.26 -18.23
N ASN A 257 7.83 24.98 -17.83
CA ASN A 257 7.81 25.75 -16.58
C ASN A 257 7.45 24.85 -15.40
N ILE A 258 8.23 24.95 -14.32
CA ILE A 258 8.06 24.17 -13.09
C ILE A 258 7.01 24.82 -12.20
N GLY A 259 5.88 24.14 -11.98
CA GLY A 259 4.81 24.58 -11.07
C GLY A 259 5.19 24.46 -9.59
N ALA A 260 4.31 24.97 -8.71
CA ALA A 260 4.49 24.88 -7.25
C ALA A 260 3.96 23.54 -6.66
N GLU A 261 2.96 22.96 -7.31
CA GLU A 261 2.20 21.82 -6.83
C GLU A 261 2.97 20.50 -6.98
N ALA A 262 2.69 19.57 -6.04
CA ALA A 262 3.17 18.20 -6.13
C ALA A 262 2.67 17.50 -7.39
N LEU A 263 3.46 16.56 -7.87
CA LEU A 263 3.06 15.68 -8.95
C LEU A 263 1.93 14.76 -8.49
N HIS A 264 0.83 14.71 -9.27
CA HIS A 264 -0.25 13.78 -8.97
C HIS A 264 0.22 12.32 -9.10
N PRO A 265 -0.18 11.41 -8.22
CA PRO A 265 0.26 10.00 -8.28
C PRO A 265 0.08 9.34 -9.65
N ASP A 266 -1.02 9.62 -10.35
CA ASP A 266 -1.27 9.04 -11.68
C ASP A 266 -0.34 9.59 -12.78
N ALA A 267 0.33 10.72 -12.52
CA ALA A 267 1.31 11.25 -13.45
C ALA A 267 2.52 10.33 -13.60
N VAL A 268 2.89 9.54 -12.57
CA VAL A 268 3.99 8.57 -12.66
C VAL A 268 3.72 7.55 -13.78
N ARG A 269 2.49 7.02 -13.86
CA ARG A 269 2.11 6.11 -14.96
C ARG A 269 2.20 6.79 -16.32
N ARG A 270 1.72 8.04 -16.42
CA ARG A 270 1.79 8.80 -17.68
C ARG A 270 3.22 9.11 -18.10
N ILE A 271 4.11 9.40 -17.14
CA ILE A 271 5.54 9.58 -17.39
C ILE A 271 6.17 8.30 -17.93
N LEU A 272 5.93 7.17 -17.26
CA LEU A 272 6.41 5.86 -17.71
C LEU A 272 5.95 5.57 -19.14
N ALA A 273 4.65 5.66 -19.42
CA ALA A 273 4.09 5.41 -20.75
C ALA A 273 4.67 6.35 -21.82
N TYR A 274 4.86 7.62 -21.49
CA TYR A 274 5.48 8.60 -22.39
C TYR A 274 6.95 8.23 -22.71
N ARG A 275 7.76 7.86 -21.69
CA ARG A 275 9.15 7.49 -21.87
C ARG A 275 9.32 6.19 -22.61
N VAL A 276 8.45 5.21 -22.37
CA VAL A 276 8.39 3.96 -23.11
C VAL A 276 8.17 4.19 -24.59
N ARG A 277 7.19 5.04 -24.93
CA ARG A 277 6.93 5.40 -26.34
C ARG A 277 8.15 6.07 -26.99
N LEU A 278 8.82 6.99 -26.27
CA LEU A 278 10.02 7.66 -26.78
C LEU A 278 11.21 6.71 -26.94
N ALA A 279 11.31 5.69 -26.11
CA ALA A 279 12.35 4.68 -26.17
C ALA A 279 12.11 3.63 -27.30
N GLY A 280 10.99 3.71 -27.99
CA GLY A 280 10.63 2.73 -29.04
C GLY A 280 10.47 1.30 -28.51
N LEU A 281 10.17 1.15 -27.20
CA LEU A 281 9.98 -0.18 -26.62
C LEU A 281 8.64 -0.78 -27.06
N PRO A 282 8.57 -2.09 -27.30
CA PRO A 282 7.34 -2.75 -27.75
C PRO A 282 6.21 -2.55 -26.77
N ALA A 283 5.00 -2.28 -27.27
CA ALA A 283 3.83 -2.00 -26.44
C ALA A 283 3.33 -3.24 -25.66
N GLU A 284 3.72 -4.45 -26.09
CA GLU A 284 3.35 -5.70 -25.44
C GLU A 284 3.83 -5.74 -23.98
N GLY A 285 2.87 -5.88 -23.06
CA GLY A 285 3.13 -5.86 -21.63
C GLY A 285 3.28 -4.45 -21.02
N LEU A 286 3.29 -3.38 -21.82
CA LEU A 286 3.39 -2.01 -21.35
C LEU A 286 2.09 -1.49 -20.71
N ASP A 287 0.95 -2.03 -21.07
CA ASP A 287 -0.35 -1.78 -20.42
C ASP A 287 -0.29 -2.12 -18.93
N ARG A 288 0.63 -3.02 -18.57
CA ARG A 288 0.91 -3.45 -17.19
C ARG A 288 1.96 -2.61 -16.48
N LEU A 289 2.64 -1.68 -17.17
CA LEU A 289 3.58 -0.75 -16.56
C LEU A 289 2.82 0.26 -15.72
N SER A 290 2.56 -0.10 -14.49
CA SER A 290 2.06 0.80 -13.48
C SER A 290 3.24 1.52 -12.81
N ALA A 291 2.94 2.57 -12.06
CA ALA A 291 3.96 3.18 -11.19
C ALA A 291 4.58 2.20 -10.16
N HIS A 292 4.00 1.01 -10.01
CA HIS A 292 4.52 -0.08 -9.19
C HIS A 292 5.63 -0.87 -9.90
N ALA A 293 5.72 -0.75 -11.23
CA ALA A 293 6.74 -1.44 -12.04
C ALA A 293 8.18 -1.09 -11.63
N LEU A 294 8.43 0.16 -11.18
CA LEU A 294 9.74 0.57 -10.65
C LEU A 294 10.15 -0.28 -9.44
N ARG A 295 9.24 -0.45 -8.49
CA ARG A 295 9.48 -1.23 -7.28
C ARG A 295 9.59 -2.72 -7.58
N VAL A 296 8.71 -3.25 -8.42
CA VAL A 296 8.76 -4.65 -8.86
C VAL A 296 10.06 -4.92 -9.60
N GLY A 297 10.48 -4.00 -10.48
CA GLY A 297 11.74 -4.09 -11.21
C GLY A 297 12.96 -4.16 -10.29
N PHE A 298 13.04 -3.28 -9.29
CA PHE A 298 14.13 -3.33 -8.30
C PHE A 298 14.16 -4.66 -7.55
N ILE A 299 13.02 -5.13 -7.05
CA ILE A 299 12.94 -6.39 -6.30
C ILE A 299 13.38 -7.57 -7.17
N THR A 300 12.88 -7.63 -8.39
CA THR A 300 13.21 -8.70 -9.34
C THR A 300 14.70 -8.68 -9.68
N GLU A 301 15.25 -7.50 -9.98
CA GLU A 301 16.67 -7.35 -10.30
C GLU A 301 17.58 -7.71 -9.12
N ALA A 302 17.26 -7.23 -7.92
CA ALA A 302 18.03 -7.54 -6.71
C ALA A 302 18.00 -9.05 -6.41
N TYR A 303 16.83 -9.68 -6.55
CA TYR A 303 16.70 -11.12 -6.37
C TYR A 303 17.53 -11.91 -7.40
N ASN A 304 17.45 -11.54 -8.67
CA ASN A 304 18.21 -12.19 -9.75
C ASN A 304 19.73 -12.05 -9.58
N GLN A 305 20.16 -10.97 -8.91
CA GLN A 305 21.58 -10.76 -8.56
C GLN A 305 22.01 -11.42 -7.26
N GLY A 306 21.14 -12.25 -6.65
CA GLY A 306 21.47 -13.03 -5.45
C GLY A 306 21.49 -12.19 -4.16
N VAL A 307 20.89 -10.99 -4.14
CA VAL A 307 20.75 -10.22 -2.90
C VAL A 307 19.81 -10.98 -1.96
N ARG A 308 20.23 -11.14 -0.69
CA ARG A 308 19.45 -11.88 0.30
C ARG A 308 18.05 -11.27 0.51
N ASP A 309 17.07 -12.14 0.72
CA ASP A 309 15.68 -11.74 0.92
C ASP A 309 15.51 -10.71 2.05
N GLU A 310 16.26 -10.87 3.16
CA GLU A 310 16.20 -9.95 4.31
C GLU A 310 16.68 -8.55 3.94
N ASP A 311 17.71 -8.45 3.11
CA ASP A 311 18.26 -7.18 2.64
C ASP A 311 17.29 -6.50 1.67
N ILE A 312 16.67 -7.27 0.76
CA ILE A 312 15.61 -6.78 -0.12
C ILE A 312 14.42 -6.31 0.71
N MET A 313 13.96 -7.09 1.70
CA MET A 313 12.83 -6.75 2.58
C MET A 313 13.11 -5.48 3.37
N ARG A 314 14.30 -5.37 3.97
CA ARG A 314 14.71 -4.17 4.72
C ARG A 314 14.70 -2.93 3.84
N HIS A 315 15.32 -2.98 2.66
CA HIS A 315 15.38 -1.86 1.71
C HIS A 315 13.99 -1.47 1.20
N THR A 316 13.17 -2.45 0.84
CA THR A 316 11.84 -2.23 0.27
C THR A 316 10.75 -2.06 1.33
N ARG A 317 11.07 -2.27 2.60
CA ARG A 317 10.14 -2.16 3.75
C ARG A 317 8.95 -3.11 3.63
N HIS A 318 9.23 -4.38 3.26
CA HIS A 318 8.26 -5.46 3.34
C HIS A 318 8.27 -6.09 4.73
N ARG A 319 7.08 -6.35 5.29
CA ARG A 319 6.90 -7.02 6.57
C ARG A 319 6.72 -8.53 6.42
N ASP A 320 6.36 -8.97 5.23
CA ASP A 320 6.07 -10.37 4.93
C ASP A 320 6.86 -10.86 3.70
N LEU A 321 7.57 -11.97 3.87
CA LEU A 321 8.41 -12.58 2.84
C LEU A 321 7.58 -13.07 1.64
N ARG A 322 6.41 -13.65 1.89
CA ARG A 322 5.52 -14.15 0.83
C ARG A 322 5.08 -13.00 -0.08
N THR A 323 4.76 -11.85 0.53
CA THR A 323 4.40 -10.64 -0.22
C THR A 323 5.58 -10.15 -1.05
N MET A 324 6.80 -10.11 -0.49
CA MET A 324 8.00 -9.69 -1.23
C MET A 324 8.33 -10.65 -2.38
N ARG A 325 8.39 -11.95 -2.13
CA ARG A 325 8.63 -12.97 -3.17
C ARG A 325 7.52 -13.00 -4.23
N GLY A 326 6.30 -12.59 -3.88
CA GLY A 326 5.20 -12.43 -4.82
C GLY A 326 5.48 -11.40 -5.93
N TYR A 327 6.42 -10.47 -5.72
CA TYR A 327 6.86 -9.51 -6.73
C TYR A 327 7.99 -10.03 -7.62
N VAL A 328 8.73 -11.05 -7.19
CA VAL A 328 9.80 -11.63 -8.01
C VAL A 328 9.18 -12.27 -9.25
N GLN A 329 9.49 -11.75 -10.40
CA GLN A 329 9.12 -12.34 -11.68
C GLN A 329 10.29 -13.18 -12.17
N ARG A 330 10.13 -14.49 -12.13
CA ARG A 330 11.14 -15.42 -12.62
C ARG A 330 11.20 -15.33 -14.14
N ALA A 331 12.17 -14.59 -14.64
CA ALA A 331 12.41 -14.50 -16.08
C ALA A 331 12.96 -15.84 -16.65
N GLY A 332 13.53 -16.67 -15.79
CA GLY A 332 14.15 -17.93 -16.16
C GLY A 332 13.38 -19.19 -15.73
N LEU A 333 12.05 -19.20 -15.84
CA LEU A 333 11.22 -20.32 -15.35
C LEU A 333 11.65 -21.68 -15.92
N VAL A 334 12.19 -21.70 -17.14
CA VAL A 334 12.70 -22.91 -17.80
C VAL A 334 14.19 -23.11 -17.51
N SER A 335 15.01 -22.04 -17.65
CA SER A 335 16.47 -22.11 -17.48
C SER A 335 16.91 -22.31 -16.03
N GLU A 336 16.09 -21.88 -15.07
CA GLU A 336 16.34 -22.02 -13.62
C GLU A 336 15.46 -23.11 -12.98
N SER A 337 14.81 -23.94 -13.80
CA SER A 337 13.97 -25.01 -13.31
C SER A 337 14.83 -26.04 -12.54
N PRO A 338 14.43 -26.43 -11.32
CA PRO A 338 15.06 -27.54 -10.63
C PRO A 338 15.07 -28.85 -11.45
N ALA A 339 14.13 -28.99 -12.41
CA ALA A 339 14.11 -30.11 -13.35
C ALA A 339 15.37 -30.17 -14.25
N GLY A 340 16.00 -29.02 -14.53
CA GLY A 340 17.29 -28.98 -15.23
C GLY A 340 18.49 -29.30 -14.38
N MET A 341 18.32 -29.43 -13.06
CA MET A 341 19.36 -29.81 -12.10
C MET A 341 19.37 -31.31 -11.79
N ILE A 342 18.34 -32.00 -12.19
CA ILE A 342 18.24 -33.48 -12.15
C ILE A 342 18.45 -33.96 -13.58
N ASP A 343 19.35 -34.93 -13.74
CA ASP A 343 19.75 -35.49 -15.02
C ASP A 343 18.56 -36.34 -15.59
N LEU A 344 17.67 -35.66 -16.33
CA LEU A 344 16.50 -36.24 -16.96
C LEU A 344 16.81 -36.59 -18.40
#